data_2f3e1465fb932d983ca8a2b81ae927d9
#
_entry.id   2f3e1465fb932d983ca8a2b81ae927d9
#
_cell.length_a   1.000
_cell.length_b   1.000
_cell.length_c   1.000
_cell.angle_alpha   90.00
_cell.angle_beta   90.00
_cell.angle_gamma   90.00
#
_symmetry.space_group_name_H-M   'P 1'
#
loop_
_entity.id
_entity.type
_entity.pdbx_description
1 polymer ?
#
loop_
_entity_poly.entity_id
_entity_poly.type
_entity_poly.pdbx_seq_one_letter_code
_entity_poly.pdbx_strand_id
1 'polypeptide(L)'
;MTRTIPLKIQNEYIIGDKVLIGAAGSHNDVVLRMEFSSMWTGLTKTVQFCDALGENVVQTLLTANLLETGKTNVYLVTVPVYAKKYAGRMAVAIKGAATSAKKETRATMAAYGTFKVAESNWNETEEVNQDVPASQAEQLQSQIDTILDDIQDARSAAGEAASSASSAAGSASQAKNSAAAAVKSSS
;
A
#
# COMPACT_ATOMS: atom_id res chain seq x y z
N MET A 1 -2.99 -22.33 11.56
CA MET A 1 -2.39 -21.59 12.70
C MET A 1 -1.27 -20.72 12.15
N THR A 2 -1.39 -19.40 12.27
CA THR A 2 -0.40 -18.46 11.72
C THR A 2 0.81 -18.39 12.64
N ARG A 3 2.01 -18.54 12.11
CA ARG A 3 3.27 -18.43 12.84
C ARG A 3 3.85 -17.04 12.68
N THR A 4 4.18 -16.38 13.79
CA THR A 4 4.85 -15.07 13.78
C THR A 4 6.34 -15.22 14.02
N ILE A 5 7.16 -14.61 13.15
CA ILE A 5 8.62 -14.59 13.26
C ILE A 5 9.06 -13.18 13.61
N PRO A 6 9.64 -12.95 14.80
CA PRO A 6 10.11 -11.64 15.18
C PRO A 6 11.43 -11.31 14.49
N LEU A 7 11.50 -10.11 13.88
CA LEU A 7 12.69 -9.57 13.24
C LEU A 7 12.99 -8.18 13.81
N LYS A 8 14.26 -7.88 13.99
CA LYS A 8 14.72 -6.53 14.32
C LYS A 8 15.51 -5.98 13.14
N ILE A 9 15.11 -4.80 12.68
CA ILE A 9 15.76 -4.10 11.58
C ILE A 9 16.65 -3.01 12.18
N GLN A 10 17.94 -3.28 12.22
CA GLN A 10 18.93 -2.37 12.78
C GLN A 10 19.90 -1.94 11.69
N ASN A 11 19.92 -0.65 11.37
CA ASN A 11 20.70 -0.10 10.27
C ASN A 11 20.44 -0.89 8.97
N GLU A 12 21.46 -1.57 8.45
CA GLU A 12 21.42 -2.34 7.21
C GLU A 12 21.23 -3.86 7.44
N TYR A 13 20.96 -4.28 8.68
CA TYR A 13 20.89 -5.68 9.07
C TYR A 13 19.47 -6.08 9.49
N ILE A 14 19.09 -7.29 9.09
CA ILE A 14 17.91 -7.98 9.60
C ILE A 14 18.39 -9.01 10.62
N ILE A 15 18.02 -8.82 11.88
CA ILE A 15 18.32 -9.75 12.97
C ILE A 15 17.13 -10.66 13.18
N GLY A 16 17.36 -11.97 13.27
CA GLY A 16 16.31 -12.99 13.37
C GLY A 16 15.98 -13.65 12.04
N ASP A 17 16.70 -13.31 10.96
CA ASP A 17 16.67 -14.02 9.69
C ASP A 17 17.34 -15.42 9.77
N LYS A 18 17.50 -16.11 8.66
CA LYS A 18 18.08 -17.47 8.55
C LYS A 18 17.26 -18.58 9.20
N VAL A 19 16.04 -18.29 9.64
CA VAL A 19 15.12 -19.29 10.19
C VAL A 19 14.32 -19.98 9.09
N LEU A 20 13.79 -21.15 9.40
CA LEU A 20 12.84 -21.86 8.54
C LEU A 20 11.49 -21.12 8.58
N ILE A 21 10.96 -20.72 7.42
CA ILE A 21 9.69 -20.00 7.31
C ILE A 21 8.52 -20.86 6.81
N GLY A 22 8.73 -22.12 6.54
CA GLY A 22 7.70 -23.03 6.04
C GLY A 22 8.21 -23.91 4.93
N ALA A 23 7.31 -24.66 4.32
CA ALA A 23 7.58 -25.50 3.16
C ALA A 23 7.25 -24.75 1.87
N ALA A 24 7.84 -25.20 0.76
CA ALA A 24 7.54 -24.69 -0.56
C ALA A 24 6.03 -24.85 -0.86
N GLY A 25 5.42 -23.83 -1.44
CA GLY A 25 3.99 -23.81 -1.76
C GLY A 25 3.05 -23.64 -0.55
N SER A 26 3.56 -23.51 0.69
CA SER A 26 2.70 -23.30 1.86
C SER A 26 2.03 -21.91 1.83
N HIS A 27 0.72 -21.89 2.12
CA HIS A 27 -0.06 -20.65 2.12
C HIS A 27 0.27 -19.77 3.34
N ASN A 28 -0.18 -18.53 3.31
CA ASN A 28 -0.07 -17.39 4.25
C ASN A 28 -0.04 -17.78 5.76
N ASP A 29 0.84 -18.71 6.10
CA ASP A 29 1.01 -19.32 7.41
C ASP A 29 2.06 -18.60 8.26
N VAL A 30 2.80 -17.67 7.66
CA VAL A 30 3.90 -16.95 8.31
C VAL A 30 3.73 -15.45 8.20
N VAL A 31 3.81 -14.79 9.35
CA VAL A 31 3.86 -13.33 9.48
C VAL A 31 5.21 -12.92 10.02
N LEU A 32 5.88 -12.02 9.34
CA LEU A 32 7.09 -11.37 9.82
C LEU A 32 6.69 -10.16 10.68
N ARG A 33 7.07 -10.17 11.95
CA ARG A 33 6.93 -9.04 12.86
C ARG A 33 8.21 -8.24 12.82
N MET A 34 8.22 -7.16 12.06
CA MET A 34 9.40 -6.33 11.77
C MET A 34 9.44 -5.12 12.70
N GLU A 35 10.39 -5.09 13.62
CA GLU A 35 10.64 -3.97 14.51
C GLU A 35 11.82 -3.13 13.98
N PHE A 36 11.54 -1.89 13.63
CA PHE A 36 12.50 -0.96 13.04
C PHE A 36 13.18 -0.11 14.11
N SER A 37 14.49 0.06 13.99
CA SER A 37 15.23 1.02 14.82
C SER A 37 14.85 2.46 14.50
N SER A 38 15.20 3.39 15.38
CA SER A 38 14.89 4.82 15.23
C SER A 38 15.43 5.45 13.93
N MET A 39 16.51 4.89 13.38
CA MET A 39 17.08 5.37 12.11
C MET A 39 16.12 5.22 10.90
N TRP A 40 15.13 4.35 11.01
CA TRP A 40 14.10 4.14 9.99
C TRP A 40 12.87 5.06 10.18
N THR A 41 12.89 5.92 11.21
CA THR A 41 11.78 6.84 11.47
C THR A 41 11.65 7.86 10.34
N GLY A 42 10.42 8.17 9.93
CA GLY A 42 10.14 9.12 8.85
C GLY A 42 10.42 8.62 7.43
N LEU A 43 10.94 7.37 7.27
CA LEU A 43 11.13 6.78 5.95
C LEU A 43 9.88 6.02 5.52
N THR A 44 9.51 6.18 4.25
CA THR A 44 8.61 5.26 3.57
C THR A 44 9.33 3.94 3.38
N LYS A 45 8.75 2.84 3.86
CA LYS A 45 9.40 1.53 3.90
C LYS A 45 8.72 0.58 2.93
N THR A 46 9.52 -0.14 2.17
CA THR A 46 9.06 -1.20 1.25
C THR A 46 9.82 -2.48 1.57
N VAL A 47 9.12 -3.58 1.73
CA VAL A 47 9.72 -4.91 1.82
C VAL A 47 9.58 -5.61 0.46
N GLN A 48 10.65 -6.24 0.03
CA GLN A 48 10.71 -7.02 -1.19
C GLN A 48 11.08 -8.45 -0.83
N PHE A 49 10.29 -9.39 -1.30
CA PHE A 49 10.52 -10.82 -1.18
C PHE A 49 10.97 -11.36 -2.53
N CYS A 50 11.95 -12.26 -2.51
CA CYS A 50 12.43 -12.93 -3.71
C CYS A 50 12.57 -14.42 -3.41
N ASP A 51 12.01 -15.26 -4.25
CA ASP A 51 12.08 -16.72 -4.08
C ASP A 51 13.51 -17.27 -4.20
N ALA A 52 13.67 -18.58 -3.97
CA ALA A 52 14.97 -19.22 -3.98
C ALA A 52 15.65 -19.25 -5.36
N LEU A 53 14.91 -19.12 -6.45
CA LEU A 53 15.43 -19.06 -7.82
C LEU A 53 15.64 -17.64 -8.33
N GLY A 54 15.10 -16.63 -7.62
CA GLY A 54 15.16 -15.23 -8.06
C GLY A 54 14.12 -14.86 -9.12
N GLU A 55 13.18 -15.74 -9.40
CA GLU A 55 12.19 -15.57 -10.48
C GLU A 55 10.97 -14.78 -10.03
N ASN A 56 10.51 -15.01 -8.80
CA ASN A 56 9.33 -14.37 -8.26
C ASN A 56 9.71 -13.31 -7.24
N VAL A 57 9.47 -12.05 -7.60
CA VAL A 57 9.74 -10.89 -6.74
C VAL A 57 8.44 -10.20 -6.39
N VAL A 58 8.12 -10.14 -5.10
CA VAL A 58 6.93 -9.46 -4.58
C VAL A 58 7.36 -8.30 -3.70
N GLN A 59 6.76 -7.13 -3.93
CA GLN A 59 7.01 -5.93 -3.13
C GLN A 59 5.76 -5.55 -2.33
N THR A 60 5.96 -5.16 -1.08
CA THR A 60 4.90 -4.69 -0.20
C THR A 60 5.29 -3.36 0.43
N LEU A 61 4.48 -2.33 0.21
CA LEU A 61 4.63 -1.05 0.89
C LEU A 61 4.15 -1.19 2.34
N LEU A 62 4.97 -0.77 3.31
CA LEU A 62 4.62 -0.81 4.72
C LEU A 62 3.78 0.43 5.10
N THR A 63 2.49 0.24 5.09
CA THR A 63 1.48 1.28 5.39
C THR A 63 0.96 1.16 6.82
N ALA A 64 0.21 2.15 7.29
CA ALA A 64 -0.27 2.22 8.67
C ALA A 64 -1.18 1.03 9.07
N ASN A 65 -1.90 0.43 8.12
CA ASN A 65 -2.74 -0.75 8.37
C ASN A 65 -1.94 -2.02 8.68
N LEU A 66 -0.64 -2.04 8.38
CA LEU A 66 0.26 -3.14 8.73
C LEU A 66 0.96 -2.93 10.09
N LEU A 67 0.76 -1.78 10.75
CA LEU A 67 1.32 -1.54 12.07
C LEU A 67 0.67 -2.45 13.12
N GLU A 68 1.50 -2.98 14.01
CA GLU A 68 1.03 -3.67 15.20
C GLU A 68 0.30 -2.67 16.11
N THR A 69 -0.86 -3.05 16.61
CA THR A 69 -1.71 -2.18 17.46
C THR A 69 -0.92 -1.57 18.62
N GLY A 70 -0.97 -0.25 18.73
CA GLY A 70 -0.25 0.51 19.77
C GLY A 70 1.25 0.67 19.53
N LYS A 71 1.76 0.32 18.34
CA LYS A 71 3.16 0.51 17.95
C LYS A 71 3.26 1.45 16.76
N THR A 72 4.37 2.15 16.66
CA THR A 72 4.65 3.11 15.56
C THR A 72 5.78 2.64 14.65
N ASN A 73 6.54 1.63 15.08
CA ASN A 73 7.73 1.13 14.40
C ASN A 73 7.74 -0.39 14.20
N VAL A 74 6.61 -1.07 14.47
CA VAL A 74 6.49 -2.52 14.33
C VAL A 74 5.43 -2.82 13.29
N TYR A 75 5.80 -3.55 12.25
CA TYR A 75 4.93 -3.94 11.15
C TYR A 75 4.73 -5.44 11.12
N LEU A 76 3.51 -5.88 10.81
CA LEU A 76 3.13 -7.27 10.62
C LEU A 76 2.95 -7.51 9.13
N VAL A 77 3.83 -8.30 8.53
CA VAL A 77 3.84 -8.55 7.09
C VAL A 77 3.72 -10.04 6.82
N THR A 78 2.67 -10.44 6.13
CA THR A 78 2.51 -11.84 5.70
C THR A 78 3.52 -12.15 4.60
N VAL A 79 4.19 -13.29 4.71
CA VAL A 79 5.10 -13.77 3.67
C VAL A 79 4.28 -14.25 2.48
N PRO A 80 4.46 -13.67 1.28
CA PRO A 80 3.70 -14.08 0.10
C PRO A 80 4.01 -15.53 -0.28
N VAL A 81 3.01 -16.26 -0.75
CA VAL A 81 3.18 -17.65 -1.20
C VAL A 81 4.19 -17.76 -2.31
N TYR A 82 4.17 -16.83 -3.28
CA TYR A 82 5.12 -16.81 -4.39
C TYR A 82 6.57 -16.71 -3.95
N ALA A 83 6.85 -16.05 -2.83
CA ALA A 83 8.20 -15.98 -2.27
C ALA A 83 8.66 -17.32 -1.68
N LYS A 84 7.72 -18.22 -1.41
CA LYS A 84 7.96 -19.59 -0.93
C LYS A 84 7.71 -20.64 -2.01
N LYS A 85 7.63 -20.27 -3.28
CA LYS A 85 7.32 -21.20 -4.38
C LYS A 85 8.31 -22.35 -4.47
N TYR A 86 9.58 -22.07 -4.26
CA TYR A 86 10.66 -23.04 -4.36
C TYR A 86 11.37 -23.25 -3.02
N ALA A 87 11.77 -24.49 -2.76
CA ALA A 87 12.63 -24.82 -1.64
C ALA A 87 14.01 -24.17 -1.80
N GLY A 88 14.61 -23.77 -0.71
CA GLY A 88 15.93 -23.14 -0.72
C GLY A 88 16.03 -21.89 0.14
N ARG A 89 16.72 -20.88 -0.36
CA ARG A 89 16.91 -19.60 0.34
C ARG A 89 16.08 -18.49 -0.30
N MET A 90 15.00 -18.11 0.34
CA MET A 90 14.25 -16.90 0.01
C MET A 90 15.02 -15.67 0.48
N ALA A 91 15.16 -14.65 -0.35
CA ALA A 91 15.75 -13.38 0.03
C ALA A 91 14.68 -12.36 0.42
N VAL A 92 15.02 -11.52 1.41
CA VAL A 92 14.20 -10.37 1.82
C VAL A 92 15.06 -9.12 1.79
N ALA A 93 14.61 -8.11 1.08
CA ALA A 93 15.21 -6.79 1.07
C ALA A 93 14.21 -5.76 1.60
N ILE A 94 14.66 -4.90 2.49
CA ILE A 94 13.85 -3.80 3.01
C ILE A 94 14.50 -2.50 2.56
N LYS A 95 13.72 -1.63 1.92
CA LYS A 95 14.17 -0.31 1.46
C LYS A 95 13.45 0.78 2.23
N GLY A 96 14.18 1.77 2.71
CA GLY A 96 13.67 3.00 3.28
C GLY A 96 13.96 4.18 2.35
N ALA A 97 12.96 4.98 2.04
CA ALA A 97 13.10 6.16 1.21
C ALA A 97 12.54 7.39 1.92
N ALA A 98 13.26 8.51 1.86
CA ALA A 98 12.73 9.81 2.24
C ALA A 98 12.19 10.51 0.99
N THR A 99 10.99 11.08 1.09
CA THR A 99 10.43 11.93 0.04
C THR A 99 10.82 13.37 0.35
N SER A 100 11.58 14.01 -0.53
CA SER A 100 11.87 15.44 -0.40
C SER A 100 10.65 16.27 -0.82
N ALA A 101 10.55 17.52 -0.34
CA ALA A 101 9.51 18.45 -0.73
C ALA A 101 9.46 18.71 -2.27
N LYS A 102 10.52 18.36 -3.00
CA LYS A 102 10.63 18.46 -4.47
C LYS A 102 10.26 17.17 -5.20
N LYS A 103 9.60 16.20 -4.56
CA LYS A 103 9.25 14.88 -5.11
C LYS A 103 10.44 14.01 -5.56
N GLU A 104 11.65 14.35 -5.20
CA GLU A 104 12.79 13.48 -5.41
C GLU A 104 12.83 12.42 -4.30
N THR A 105 12.63 11.16 -4.67
CA THR A 105 12.77 10.04 -3.74
C THR A 105 14.24 9.62 -3.69
N ARG A 106 14.87 9.77 -2.53
CA ARG A 106 16.21 9.23 -2.28
C ARG A 106 16.08 7.95 -1.48
N ALA A 107 16.60 6.85 -2.02
CA ALA A 107 16.80 5.65 -1.21
C ALA A 107 17.84 5.98 -0.13
N THR A 108 17.47 5.88 1.14
CA THR A 108 18.32 6.29 2.24
C THR A 108 18.86 5.11 3.02
N MET A 109 18.16 3.97 3.03
CA MET A 109 18.58 2.77 3.74
C MET A 109 18.10 1.52 3.02
N ALA A 110 18.89 0.44 3.14
CA ALA A 110 18.49 -0.89 2.72
C ALA A 110 19.01 -1.92 3.72
N ALA A 111 18.16 -2.91 4.06
CA ALA A 111 18.53 -4.03 4.90
C ALA A 111 18.22 -5.34 4.16
N TYR A 112 19.07 -6.35 4.31
CA TYR A 112 18.97 -7.61 3.61
C TYR A 112 19.01 -8.78 4.58
N GLY A 113 18.22 -9.81 4.30
CA GLY A 113 18.19 -11.05 5.04
C GLY A 113 17.79 -12.23 4.17
N THR A 114 17.97 -13.43 4.68
CA THR A 114 17.59 -14.67 4.00
C THR A 114 16.86 -15.60 4.95
N PHE A 115 15.91 -16.37 4.40
CA PHE A 115 15.14 -17.34 5.14
C PHE A 115 15.22 -18.70 4.44
N LYS A 116 15.08 -19.79 5.20
CA LYS A 116 14.98 -21.12 4.65
C LYS A 116 13.54 -21.47 4.32
N VAL A 117 13.33 -22.01 3.12
CA VAL A 117 12.09 -22.65 2.69
C VAL A 117 12.39 -24.15 2.56
N ALA A 118 11.69 -24.99 3.33
CA ALA A 118 11.86 -26.44 3.25
C ALA A 118 11.31 -27.01 1.95
N GLU A 119 11.79 -28.17 1.54
CA GLU A 119 11.14 -28.95 0.51
C GLU A 119 9.73 -29.35 0.97
N SER A 120 8.79 -29.35 0.03
CA SER A 120 7.45 -29.85 0.25
C SER A 120 7.37 -31.25 -0.36
N ASN A 121 6.88 -32.21 0.39
CA ASN A 121 6.53 -33.53 -0.14
C ASN A 121 5.17 -33.52 -0.85
N TRP A 122 4.58 -32.32 -1.05
CA TRP A 122 3.30 -32.14 -1.72
C TRP A 122 3.49 -32.24 -3.23
N ASN A 123 2.75 -33.12 -3.89
CA ASN A 123 2.76 -33.23 -5.34
C ASN A 123 2.20 -31.95 -5.97
N GLU A 124 2.96 -31.37 -6.91
CA GLU A 124 2.69 -30.10 -7.62
C GLU A 124 1.48 -30.13 -8.57
N THR A 125 0.56 -31.08 -8.45
CA THR A 125 -0.54 -31.25 -9.40
C THR A 125 -1.78 -30.39 -9.14
N GLU A 126 -1.83 -29.64 -8.05
CA GLU A 126 -2.86 -28.62 -7.89
C GLU A 126 -2.27 -27.26 -8.27
N GLU A 127 -2.67 -26.74 -9.45
CA GLU A 127 -2.56 -25.32 -9.75
C GLU A 127 -3.27 -24.58 -8.61
N VAL A 128 -2.47 -24.05 -7.70
CA VAL A 128 -2.99 -23.15 -6.68
C VAL A 128 -3.45 -21.90 -7.40
N ASN A 129 -4.73 -21.84 -7.70
CA ASN A 129 -5.40 -20.67 -8.25
C ASN A 129 -5.39 -19.60 -7.15
N GLN A 130 -4.25 -18.94 -6.98
CA GLN A 130 -4.10 -17.88 -5.99
C GLN A 130 -4.22 -16.55 -6.71
N ASP A 131 -5.05 -15.70 -6.15
CA ASP A 131 -5.03 -14.29 -6.46
C ASP A 131 -3.58 -13.79 -6.34
N VAL A 132 -2.96 -13.58 -7.49
CA VAL A 132 -1.62 -12.98 -7.54
C VAL A 132 -1.74 -11.63 -6.85
N PRO A 133 -0.99 -11.39 -5.76
CA PRO A 133 -1.00 -10.05 -5.19
C PRO A 133 -0.61 -9.09 -6.31
N ALA A 134 -1.51 -8.17 -6.62
CA ALA A 134 -1.25 -7.17 -7.65
C ALA A 134 0.15 -6.62 -7.48
N SER A 135 0.91 -6.52 -8.55
CA SER A 135 2.23 -5.91 -8.53
C SER A 135 2.13 -4.49 -7.95
N GLN A 136 3.19 -3.97 -7.41
CA GLN A 136 3.16 -2.58 -6.89
C GLN A 136 2.72 -1.59 -7.98
N ALA A 137 3.03 -1.87 -9.24
CA ALA A 137 2.58 -1.08 -10.38
C ALA A 137 1.06 -1.18 -10.57
N GLU A 138 0.49 -2.38 -10.48
CA GLU A 138 -0.96 -2.60 -10.56
C GLU A 138 -1.71 -1.98 -9.38
N GLN A 139 -1.14 -2.07 -8.16
CA GLN A 139 -1.70 -1.41 -6.99
C GLN A 139 -1.68 0.11 -7.13
N LEU A 140 -0.57 0.68 -7.62
CA LEU A 140 -0.47 2.11 -7.91
C LEU A 140 -1.41 2.52 -9.04
N GLN A 141 -1.53 1.71 -10.09
CA GLN A 141 -2.47 1.98 -11.18
C GLN A 141 -3.91 1.99 -10.66
N SER A 142 -4.31 0.99 -9.85
CA SER A 142 -5.64 0.95 -9.24
C SER A 142 -5.91 2.16 -8.33
N GLN A 143 -4.91 2.63 -7.59
CA GLN A 143 -5.04 3.84 -6.77
C GLN A 143 -5.16 5.09 -7.64
N ILE A 144 -4.41 5.17 -8.74
CA ILE A 144 -4.50 6.28 -9.71
C ILE A 144 -5.89 6.30 -10.34
N ASP A 145 -6.39 5.15 -10.76
CA ASP A 145 -7.71 5.05 -11.37
C ASP A 145 -8.81 5.50 -10.40
N THR A 146 -8.74 5.06 -9.13
CA THR A 146 -9.67 5.52 -8.09
C THR A 146 -9.60 7.04 -7.87
N ILE A 147 -8.39 7.61 -7.83
CA ILE A 147 -8.21 9.08 -7.67
C ILE A 147 -8.76 9.83 -8.89
N LEU A 148 -8.61 9.28 -10.10
CA LEU A 148 -9.14 9.89 -11.30
C LEU A 148 -10.67 9.90 -11.29
N ASP A 149 -11.30 8.81 -10.86
CA ASP A 149 -12.76 8.72 -10.68
C ASP A 149 -13.25 9.74 -9.65
N ASP A 150 -12.60 9.82 -8.48
CA ASP A 150 -12.92 10.80 -7.43
C ASP A 150 -12.79 12.26 -7.94
N ILE A 151 -11.77 12.55 -8.76
CA ILE A 151 -11.58 13.88 -9.38
C ILE A 151 -12.70 14.16 -10.37
N GLN A 152 -13.12 13.17 -11.14
CA GLN A 152 -14.20 13.33 -12.10
C GLN A 152 -15.53 13.60 -11.41
N ASP A 153 -15.82 12.88 -10.35
CA ASP A 153 -17.01 13.07 -9.52
C ASP A 153 -17.02 14.46 -8.86
N ALA A 154 -15.87 14.88 -8.30
CA ALA A 154 -15.74 16.22 -7.71
C ALA A 154 -15.93 17.33 -8.77
N ARG A 155 -15.44 17.14 -9.99
CA ARG A 155 -15.68 18.09 -11.09
C ARG A 155 -17.15 18.18 -11.49
N SER A 156 -17.82 17.02 -11.58
CA SER A 156 -19.26 16.95 -11.88
C SER A 156 -20.06 17.70 -10.81
N ALA A 157 -19.81 17.41 -9.53
CA ALA A 157 -20.45 18.08 -8.41
C ALA A 157 -20.20 19.59 -8.40
N ALA A 158 -18.97 20.03 -8.72
CA ALA A 158 -18.64 21.44 -8.84
C ALA A 158 -19.39 22.11 -10.00
N GLY A 159 -19.55 21.42 -11.13
CA GLY A 159 -20.35 21.88 -12.27
C GLY A 159 -21.82 22.06 -11.94
N GLU A 160 -22.40 21.09 -11.21
CA GLU A 160 -23.80 21.16 -10.73
C GLU A 160 -24.00 22.30 -9.72
N ALA A 161 -23.06 22.47 -8.80
CA ALA A 161 -23.08 23.58 -7.85
C ALA A 161 -23.00 24.94 -8.55
N ALA A 162 -22.15 25.10 -9.55
CA ALA A 162 -22.04 26.32 -10.34
C ALA A 162 -23.33 26.62 -11.14
N SER A 163 -23.95 25.60 -11.71
CA SER A 163 -25.24 25.72 -12.42
C SER A 163 -26.34 26.13 -11.45
N SER A 164 -26.39 25.54 -10.28
CA SER A 164 -27.36 25.88 -9.21
C SER A 164 -27.17 27.31 -8.72
N ALA A 165 -25.94 27.74 -8.52
CA ALA A 165 -25.60 29.11 -8.13
C ALA A 165 -26.04 30.14 -9.20
N SER A 166 -25.80 29.84 -10.49
CA SER A 166 -26.26 30.65 -11.62
C SER A 166 -27.78 30.79 -11.65
N SER A 167 -28.49 29.67 -11.45
CA SER A 167 -29.96 29.65 -11.43
C SER A 167 -30.50 30.47 -10.24
N ALA A 168 -29.88 30.35 -9.06
CA ALA A 168 -30.24 31.14 -7.89
C ALA A 168 -30.02 32.65 -8.11
N ALA A 169 -28.88 33.02 -8.74
CA ALA A 169 -28.61 34.44 -9.08
C ALA A 169 -29.61 34.99 -10.08
N GLY A 170 -30.01 34.19 -11.07
CA GLY A 170 -31.08 34.56 -12.02
C GLY A 170 -32.43 34.78 -11.31
N SER A 171 -32.82 33.89 -10.41
CA SER A 171 -34.03 34.01 -9.64
C SER A 171 -34.03 35.23 -8.72
N ALA A 172 -32.93 35.51 -8.07
CA ALA A 172 -32.75 36.71 -7.23
C ALA A 172 -32.87 38.00 -8.05
N SER A 173 -32.32 38.04 -9.27
CA SER A 173 -32.43 39.17 -10.18
C SER A 173 -33.87 39.38 -10.66
N GLN A 174 -34.59 38.32 -10.97
CA GLN A 174 -36.01 38.41 -11.32
C GLN A 174 -36.87 38.91 -10.15
N ALA A 175 -36.64 38.42 -8.93
CA ALA A 175 -37.32 38.88 -7.74
C ALA A 175 -37.10 40.37 -7.48
N LYS A 176 -35.83 40.82 -7.65
CA LYS A 176 -35.50 42.26 -7.52
C LYS A 176 -36.24 43.14 -8.55
N ASN A 177 -36.30 42.68 -9.82
CA ASN A 177 -37.01 43.40 -10.86
C ASN A 177 -38.50 43.47 -10.64
N SER A 178 -39.11 42.34 -10.14
CA SER A 178 -40.53 42.30 -9.78
C SER A 178 -40.86 43.21 -8.62
N ALA A 179 -39.99 43.25 -7.60
CA ALA A 179 -40.17 44.17 -6.46
C ALA A 179 -40.08 45.66 -6.92
N ALA A 180 -39.14 45.97 -7.79
CA ALA A 180 -38.99 47.34 -8.34
C ALA A 180 -40.19 47.75 -9.20
N ALA A 181 -40.78 46.81 -9.95
CA ALA A 181 -42.00 47.08 -10.74
C ALA A 181 -43.21 47.29 -9.81
N ALA A 182 -43.37 46.54 -8.76
CA ALA A 182 -44.43 46.67 -7.77
C ALA A 182 -44.40 48.04 -7.06
N VAL A 183 -43.23 48.54 -6.71
CA VAL A 183 -43.04 49.87 -6.11
C VAL A 183 -43.48 50.96 -7.09
N LYS A 184 -43.15 50.85 -8.36
CA LYS A 184 -43.56 51.82 -9.40
C LYS A 184 -45.07 51.83 -9.67
N SER A 185 -45.75 50.72 -9.46
CA SER A 185 -47.20 50.64 -9.70
C SER A 185 -48.02 51.11 -8.52
N SER A 186 -47.42 51.34 -7.36
CA SER A 186 -48.06 51.79 -6.12
C SER A 186 -47.81 53.30 -5.83
N SER A 187 -47.14 54.00 -6.74
CA SER A 187 -46.93 55.45 -6.68
C SER A 187 -47.82 56.13 -7.69
#